data_62aca1f98db36629212981a2189c81fa
#
_entry.id   62aca1f98db36629212981a2189c81fa
#
_cell.length_a   1.000
_cell.length_b   1.000
_cell.length_c   1.000
_cell.angle_alpha   90.00
_cell.angle_beta   90.00
_cell.angle_gamma   90.00
#
_symmetry.space_group_name_H-M   'P 1'
#
loop_
_entity.id
_entity.type
_entity.pdbx_description
1 polymer ?
#
loop_
_entity_poly.entity_id
_entity_poly.type
_entity_poly.pdbx_seq_one_letter_code
_entity_poly.pdbx_strand_id
1 'polypeptide(L)'
;MEKEADIVIIGSGIGGSSLAYSLADSGKRIVILERGEYLKDSFEARDDASIFLKGFYKSSEVWEGTDGEKFLPGNYYYVGGNSKFYGAVMYRYRAEDFKPRKHMEGSAPGWPIPYSEIEPWYEQAEELFKVHGKAGEDKTDPPRANSYRYDPVPDEPAIASVRMRLKQAGVNPTTLPLAIDIEKWLDRAPTGWDAFPNTGLGKIDAEVGPLARALTYPNVSLITDARVLRLETDISGEKITSATYIKDGKEYQIHADIFAVAAGAVQSAALLLRSA
;
A
#
# COMPACT_ATOMS: atom_id res chain seq x y z
N MET A 1 -16.46 23.80 18.28
CA MET A 1 -16.95 22.43 18.08
C MET A 1 -15.99 21.49 18.79
N GLU A 2 -16.50 20.46 19.42
CA GLU A 2 -15.67 19.45 20.09
C GLU A 2 -14.94 18.63 19.01
N LYS A 3 -13.63 18.39 19.20
CA LYS A 3 -12.84 17.61 18.25
C LYS A 3 -13.12 16.14 18.42
N GLU A 4 -13.47 15.48 17.34
CA GLU A 4 -13.76 14.03 17.31
C GLU A 4 -12.48 13.19 17.22
N ALA A 5 -11.40 13.75 16.65
CA ALA A 5 -10.10 13.14 16.53
C ALA A 5 -8.96 14.14 16.76
N ASP A 6 -7.78 13.65 17.11
CA ASP A 6 -6.56 14.45 17.08
C ASP A 6 -5.90 14.38 15.69
N ILE A 7 -6.00 13.19 15.05
CA ILE A 7 -5.44 12.92 13.72
C ILE A 7 -6.50 12.22 12.87
N VAL A 8 -6.74 12.74 11.68
CA VAL A 8 -7.54 12.08 10.64
C VAL A 8 -6.62 11.63 9.51
N ILE A 9 -6.68 10.34 9.16
CA ILE A 9 -5.92 9.76 8.06
C ILE A 9 -6.90 9.42 6.94
N ILE A 10 -6.66 9.91 5.73
CA ILE A 10 -7.53 9.72 4.58
C ILE A 10 -6.95 8.65 3.66
N GLY A 11 -7.55 7.47 3.69
CA GLY A 11 -7.13 6.27 2.98
C GLY A 11 -6.43 5.25 3.88
N SER A 12 -6.82 3.98 3.75
CA SER A 12 -6.29 2.83 4.50
C SER A 12 -5.30 1.97 3.70
N GLY A 13 -4.76 2.48 2.60
CA GLY A 13 -3.69 1.83 1.85
C GLY A 13 -2.38 1.73 2.64
N ILE A 14 -1.30 1.24 2.02
CA ILE A 14 0.01 1.02 2.68
C ILE A 14 0.46 2.26 3.48
N GLY A 15 0.40 3.45 2.87
CA GLY A 15 0.83 4.68 3.53
C GLY A 15 -0.01 5.05 4.76
N GLY A 16 -1.34 5.09 4.62
CA GLY A 16 -2.24 5.46 5.71
C GLY A 16 -2.24 4.45 6.86
N SER A 17 -2.23 3.16 6.54
CA SER A 17 -2.17 2.09 7.54
C SER A 17 -0.85 2.04 8.30
N SER A 18 0.27 2.24 7.59
CA SER A 18 1.60 2.30 8.23
C SER A 18 1.73 3.53 9.13
N LEU A 19 1.21 4.69 8.69
CA LEU A 19 1.17 5.90 9.51
C LEU A 19 0.31 5.69 10.77
N ALA A 20 -0.88 5.11 10.62
CA ALA A 20 -1.76 4.81 11.74
C ALA A 20 -1.07 3.92 12.77
N TYR A 21 -0.39 2.86 12.32
CA TYR A 21 0.36 1.97 13.21
C TYR A 21 1.52 2.69 13.90
N SER A 22 2.29 3.49 13.17
CA SER A 22 3.44 4.22 13.71
C SER A 22 3.05 5.27 14.76
N LEU A 23 1.80 5.76 14.72
CA LEU A 23 1.27 6.75 15.67
C LEU A 23 0.37 6.14 16.75
N ALA A 24 0.08 4.85 16.69
CA ALA A 24 -0.92 4.21 17.55
C ALA A 24 -0.58 4.29 19.05
N ASP A 25 0.70 4.17 19.40
CA ASP A 25 1.18 4.23 20.77
C ASP A 25 1.27 5.67 21.34
N SER A 26 1.05 6.69 20.52
CA SER A 26 1.06 8.09 20.94
C SER A 26 -0.09 8.47 21.89
N GLY A 27 -1.10 7.63 22.03
CA GLY A 27 -2.32 7.91 22.77
C GLY A 27 -3.25 8.94 22.12
N LYS A 28 -2.89 9.48 20.96
CA LYS A 28 -3.73 10.38 20.14
C LYS A 28 -4.92 9.63 19.57
N ARG A 29 -6.09 10.26 19.55
CA ARG A 29 -7.28 9.71 18.87
C ARG A 29 -7.08 9.78 17.36
N ILE A 30 -6.97 8.63 16.73
CA ILE A 30 -6.70 8.49 15.29
C ILE A 30 -7.95 7.91 14.62
N VAL A 31 -8.47 8.62 13.63
CA VAL A 31 -9.57 8.16 12.80
C VAL A 31 -9.08 8.00 11.36
N ILE A 32 -9.25 6.80 10.81
CA ILE A 32 -8.95 6.51 9.41
C ILE A 32 -10.27 6.54 8.64
N LEU A 33 -10.33 7.34 7.56
CA LEU A 33 -11.46 7.39 6.64
C LEU A 33 -11.11 6.62 5.37
N GLU A 34 -11.79 5.50 5.12
CA GLU A 34 -11.60 4.69 3.92
C GLU A 34 -12.87 4.71 3.06
N ARG A 35 -12.72 5.02 1.77
CA ARG A 35 -13.86 5.10 0.84
C ARG A 35 -14.48 3.76 0.48
N GLY A 36 -13.71 2.68 0.62
CA GLY A 36 -14.15 1.31 0.34
C GLY A 36 -14.56 0.54 1.59
N GLU A 37 -15.18 -0.59 1.37
CA GLU A 37 -15.48 -1.57 2.41
C GLU A 37 -14.37 -2.64 2.51
N TYR A 38 -14.47 -3.53 3.48
CA TYR A 38 -13.65 -4.74 3.53
C TYR A 38 -13.96 -5.63 2.32
N LEU A 39 -12.89 -6.12 1.71
CA LEU A 39 -13.03 -7.09 0.62
C LEU A 39 -13.47 -8.44 1.20
N LYS A 40 -14.63 -8.93 0.76
CA LYS A 40 -15.18 -10.22 1.19
C LYS A 40 -14.61 -11.35 0.35
N ASP A 41 -14.37 -12.48 1.00
CA ASP A 41 -14.02 -13.71 0.28
C ASP A 41 -15.22 -14.18 -0.55
N SER A 42 -14.97 -14.55 -1.80
CA SER A 42 -16.00 -14.99 -2.74
C SER A 42 -15.41 -15.91 -3.82
N PHE A 43 -16.28 -16.53 -4.60
CA PHE A 43 -15.84 -17.33 -5.75
C PHE A 43 -15.04 -16.48 -6.75
N GLU A 44 -15.48 -15.26 -7.02
CA GLU A 44 -14.83 -14.32 -7.97
C GLU A 44 -13.41 -13.96 -7.55
N ALA A 45 -13.09 -14.04 -6.26
CA ALA A 45 -11.74 -13.81 -5.75
C ALA A 45 -10.71 -14.88 -6.21
N ARG A 46 -11.19 -16.00 -6.73
CA ARG A 46 -10.37 -17.13 -7.20
C ARG A 46 -10.61 -17.48 -8.66
N ASP A 47 -11.49 -16.75 -9.36
CA ASP A 47 -11.86 -17.00 -10.75
C ASP A 47 -11.09 -16.10 -11.71
N ASP A 48 -10.23 -16.70 -12.54
CA ASP A 48 -9.41 -16.00 -13.53
C ASP A 48 -10.25 -15.11 -14.46
N ALA A 49 -11.40 -15.58 -14.89
CA ALA A 49 -12.28 -14.81 -15.78
C ALA A 49 -12.84 -13.58 -15.09
N SER A 50 -13.18 -13.68 -13.81
CA SER A 50 -13.64 -12.54 -13.01
C SER A 50 -12.53 -11.50 -12.80
N ILE A 51 -11.30 -11.93 -12.57
CA ILE A 51 -10.15 -11.05 -12.35
C ILE A 51 -9.71 -10.38 -13.66
N PHE A 52 -9.39 -11.18 -14.70
CA PHE A 52 -8.69 -10.68 -15.88
C PHE A 52 -9.62 -10.24 -17.01
N LEU A 53 -10.77 -10.89 -17.18
CA LEU A 53 -11.69 -10.56 -18.28
C LEU A 53 -12.78 -9.59 -17.86
N LYS A 54 -13.40 -9.80 -16.70
CA LYS A 54 -14.52 -8.96 -16.23
C LYS A 54 -14.05 -7.75 -15.42
N GLY A 55 -12.83 -7.80 -14.83
CA GLY A 55 -12.35 -6.75 -13.94
C GLY A 55 -13.26 -6.54 -12.73
N PHE A 56 -13.83 -7.61 -12.17
CA PHE A 56 -14.92 -7.61 -11.20
C PHE A 56 -14.70 -6.68 -9.99
N TYR A 57 -13.45 -6.59 -9.52
CA TYR A 57 -13.10 -5.77 -8.35
C TYR A 57 -12.65 -4.35 -8.71
N LYS A 58 -12.44 -4.06 -10.00
CA LYS A 58 -11.99 -2.74 -10.43
C LYS A 58 -13.09 -1.71 -10.24
N SER A 59 -12.70 -0.52 -9.86
CA SER A 59 -13.63 0.61 -9.80
C SER A 59 -14.18 0.91 -11.20
N SER A 60 -15.47 1.25 -11.26
CA SER A 60 -16.11 1.80 -12.46
C SER A 60 -15.86 3.30 -12.66
N GLU A 61 -15.03 3.92 -11.79
CA GLU A 61 -14.70 5.34 -11.87
C GLU A 61 -13.90 5.62 -13.15
N VAL A 62 -14.44 6.48 -14.00
CA VAL A 62 -13.81 6.87 -15.26
C VAL A 62 -12.92 8.08 -15.02
N TRP A 63 -11.68 8.00 -15.50
CA TRP A 63 -10.77 9.13 -15.54
C TRP A 63 -10.62 9.66 -16.96
N GLU A 64 -10.22 10.91 -17.09
CA GLU A 64 -9.97 11.57 -18.36
C GLU A 64 -8.52 12.01 -18.44
N GLY A 65 -7.84 11.63 -19.53
CA GLY A 65 -6.49 12.05 -19.83
C GLY A 65 -6.42 13.52 -20.31
N THR A 66 -5.22 14.04 -20.43
CA THR A 66 -4.98 15.41 -20.94
C THR A 66 -5.36 15.59 -22.40
N ASP A 67 -5.49 14.51 -23.13
CA ASP A 67 -5.97 14.41 -24.53
C ASP A 67 -7.49 14.31 -24.64
N GLY A 68 -8.21 14.26 -23.48
CA GLY A 68 -9.67 14.09 -23.42
C GLY A 68 -10.12 12.63 -23.56
N GLU A 69 -9.20 11.66 -23.69
CA GLU A 69 -9.58 10.25 -23.70
C GLU A 69 -10.02 9.76 -22.34
N LYS A 70 -11.10 9.00 -22.30
CA LYS A 70 -11.64 8.42 -21.07
C LYS A 70 -11.16 6.99 -20.89
N PHE A 71 -10.72 6.67 -19.67
CA PHE A 71 -10.24 5.34 -19.35
C PHE A 71 -10.60 4.92 -17.94
N LEU A 72 -10.56 3.61 -17.68
CA LEU A 72 -10.69 3.03 -16.35
C LEU A 72 -9.27 2.83 -15.77
N PRO A 73 -8.91 3.52 -14.67
CA PRO A 73 -7.55 3.50 -14.14
C PRO A 73 -7.15 2.15 -13.50
N GLY A 74 -8.11 1.25 -13.30
CA GLY A 74 -7.86 -0.04 -12.65
C GLY A 74 -7.59 0.06 -11.14
N ASN A 75 -8.05 1.12 -10.50
CA ASN A 75 -7.95 1.27 -9.05
C ASN A 75 -8.94 0.38 -8.30
N TYR A 76 -8.53 -0.02 -7.12
CA TYR A 76 -9.32 -0.82 -6.19
C TYR A 76 -9.62 0.00 -4.93
N TYR A 77 -10.89 0.10 -4.57
CA TYR A 77 -11.35 0.86 -3.41
C TYR A 77 -11.88 -0.10 -2.34
N TYR A 78 -10.94 -0.63 -1.57
CA TYR A 78 -11.20 -1.52 -0.44
C TYR A 78 -10.30 -1.13 0.73
N VAL A 79 -10.64 -1.57 1.93
CA VAL A 79 -9.73 -1.49 3.07
C VAL A 79 -8.41 -2.15 2.70
N GLY A 80 -7.30 -1.44 2.86
CA GLY A 80 -5.98 -1.85 2.37
C GLY A 80 -5.62 -1.34 0.96
N GLY A 81 -6.59 -0.77 0.22
CA GLY A 81 -6.37 -0.16 -1.10
C GLY A 81 -5.80 -1.13 -2.13
N ASN A 82 -4.98 -0.62 -3.04
CA ASN A 82 -4.37 -1.41 -4.12
C ASN A 82 -3.48 -2.56 -3.63
N SER A 83 -2.99 -2.53 -2.38
CA SER A 83 -2.19 -3.62 -1.83
C SER A 83 -2.96 -4.93 -1.69
N LYS A 84 -4.29 -4.90 -1.72
CA LYS A 84 -5.13 -6.11 -1.76
C LYS A 84 -4.84 -6.99 -2.98
N PHE A 85 -4.37 -6.41 -4.08
CA PHE A 85 -4.21 -7.07 -5.39
C PHE A 85 -2.75 -7.19 -5.85
N TYR A 86 -1.77 -6.73 -5.06
CA TYR A 86 -0.36 -6.78 -5.44
C TYR A 86 0.23 -8.20 -5.33
N GLY A 87 1.39 -8.41 -5.96
CA GLY A 87 2.10 -9.68 -5.92
C GLY A 87 2.92 -9.94 -4.64
N ALA A 88 2.78 -9.10 -3.62
CA ALA A 88 3.53 -9.14 -2.37
C ALA A 88 5.05 -8.91 -2.49
N VAL A 89 5.53 -8.45 -3.64
CA VAL A 89 6.95 -8.17 -3.87
C VAL A 89 7.32 -6.83 -3.22
N MET A 90 8.34 -6.84 -2.37
CA MET A 90 8.77 -5.67 -1.58
C MET A 90 10.27 -5.41 -1.74
N TYR A 91 10.68 -4.90 -2.91
CA TYR A 91 12.04 -4.41 -3.10
C TYR A 91 12.26 -3.05 -2.44
N ARG A 92 13.46 -2.83 -1.94
CA ARG A 92 13.94 -1.48 -1.65
C ARG A 92 14.29 -0.78 -2.97
N TYR A 93 14.08 0.53 -3.05
CA TYR A 93 14.68 1.33 -4.12
C TYR A 93 16.22 1.23 -4.02
N ARG A 94 16.89 1.22 -5.16
CA ARG A 94 18.36 1.17 -5.23
C ARG A 94 18.94 2.52 -4.84
N ALA A 95 20.17 2.52 -4.31
CA ALA A 95 20.83 3.78 -3.92
C ALA A 95 20.95 4.78 -5.09
N GLU A 96 21.05 4.26 -6.32
CA GLU A 96 21.09 5.05 -7.55
C GLU A 96 19.75 5.71 -7.89
N ASP A 97 18.62 5.17 -7.45
CA ASP A 97 17.30 5.74 -7.70
C ASP A 97 17.08 7.06 -6.95
N PHE A 98 17.88 7.30 -5.89
CA PHE A 98 17.88 8.56 -5.13
C PHE A 98 18.69 9.67 -5.79
N LYS A 99 19.45 9.38 -6.85
CA LYS A 99 20.29 10.35 -7.57
C LYS A 99 19.58 10.89 -8.81
N PRO A 100 19.96 12.08 -9.30
CA PRO A 100 19.47 12.56 -10.59
C PRO A 100 19.74 11.53 -11.69
N ARG A 101 18.76 11.24 -12.53
CA ARG A 101 18.85 10.21 -13.57
C ARG A 101 18.37 10.74 -14.91
N LYS A 102 19.14 10.48 -15.94
CA LYS A 102 18.75 10.76 -17.31
C LYS A 102 18.06 9.53 -17.92
N HIS A 103 16.90 9.71 -18.50
CA HIS A 103 16.13 8.72 -19.22
C HIS A 103 16.11 9.03 -20.72
N MET A 104 15.55 8.14 -21.53
CA MET A 104 15.45 8.34 -22.98
C MET A 104 14.65 9.61 -23.34
N GLU A 105 13.58 9.88 -22.61
CA GLU A 105 12.65 11.00 -22.90
C GLU A 105 12.65 12.08 -21.80
N GLY A 106 13.74 12.22 -21.04
CA GLY A 106 13.79 13.25 -20.00
C GLY A 106 14.80 12.96 -18.90
N SER A 107 14.63 13.65 -17.78
CA SER A 107 15.44 13.44 -16.59
C SER A 107 14.56 13.45 -15.34
N ALA A 108 14.83 12.53 -14.41
CA ALA A 108 14.28 12.57 -13.07
C ALA A 108 15.25 13.36 -12.17
N PRO A 109 14.77 14.32 -11.38
CA PRO A 109 15.58 14.92 -10.32
C PRO A 109 15.88 13.84 -9.28
N GLY A 110 17.01 13.97 -8.59
CA GLY A 110 17.28 13.12 -7.44
C GLY A 110 16.26 13.38 -6.32
N TRP A 111 16.17 12.45 -5.40
CA TRP A 111 15.42 12.67 -4.17
C TRP A 111 16.14 13.71 -3.29
N PRO A 112 15.42 14.51 -2.50
CA PRO A 112 16.03 15.52 -1.63
C PRO A 112 16.76 14.91 -0.43
N ILE A 113 16.65 13.60 -0.25
CA ILE A 113 17.26 12.81 0.83
C ILE A 113 18.05 11.64 0.21
N PRO A 114 19.19 11.25 0.81
CA PRO A 114 19.95 10.08 0.35
C PRO A 114 19.32 8.77 0.84
N TYR A 115 19.65 7.65 0.18
CA TYR A 115 19.21 6.32 0.59
C TYR A 115 19.51 6.01 2.07
N SER A 116 20.66 6.45 2.59
CA SER A 116 21.08 6.19 3.97
C SER A 116 20.12 6.75 5.04
N GLU A 117 19.36 7.78 4.73
CA GLU A 117 18.32 8.31 5.63
C GLU A 117 17.05 7.45 5.62
N ILE A 118 16.76 6.80 4.50
CA ILE A 118 15.57 5.94 4.34
C ILE A 118 15.84 4.49 4.77
N GLU A 119 17.08 4.06 4.74
CA GLU A 119 17.47 2.66 5.03
C GLU A 119 16.89 2.12 6.34
N PRO A 120 16.93 2.81 7.50
CA PRO A 120 16.33 2.31 8.74
C PRO A 120 14.80 2.13 8.66
N TRP A 121 14.13 2.96 7.85
CA TRP A 121 12.68 2.86 7.65
C TRP A 121 12.31 1.68 6.75
N TYR A 122 13.15 1.34 5.77
CA TYR A 122 12.99 0.11 5.00
C TYR A 122 13.08 -1.12 5.91
N GLU A 123 14.03 -1.16 6.84
CA GLU A 123 14.15 -2.28 7.78
C GLU A 123 12.89 -2.43 8.64
N GLN A 124 12.36 -1.33 9.17
CA GLN A 124 11.11 -1.34 9.94
C GLN A 124 9.91 -1.79 9.09
N ALA A 125 9.82 -1.32 7.84
CA ALA A 125 8.77 -1.73 6.92
C ALA A 125 8.87 -3.23 6.58
N GLU A 126 10.05 -3.75 6.33
CA GLU A 126 10.29 -5.18 6.08
C GLU A 126 9.86 -6.04 7.29
N GLU A 127 10.11 -5.58 8.51
CA GLU A 127 9.63 -6.26 9.71
C GLU A 127 8.09 -6.18 9.83
N LEU A 128 7.52 -5.00 9.60
CA LEU A 128 6.08 -4.76 9.68
C LEU A 128 5.29 -5.63 8.71
N PHE A 129 5.80 -5.78 7.49
CA PHE A 129 5.19 -6.59 6.43
C PHE A 129 5.72 -8.04 6.39
N LYS A 130 6.54 -8.46 7.35
CA LYS A 130 7.16 -9.80 7.40
C LYS A 130 7.81 -10.17 6.07
N VAL A 131 8.66 -9.31 5.55
CA VAL A 131 9.29 -9.55 4.25
C VAL A 131 10.30 -10.69 4.35
N HIS A 132 10.03 -11.76 3.63
CA HIS A 132 10.90 -12.91 3.46
C HIS A 132 11.88 -12.64 2.33
N GLY A 133 13.19 -12.74 2.59
CA GLY A 133 14.19 -12.45 1.57
C GLY A 133 15.58 -12.95 1.91
N LYS A 134 16.51 -12.78 0.98
CA LYS A 134 17.91 -13.16 1.14
C LYS A 134 18.82 -12.03 0.70
N ALA A 135 19.51 -11.43 1.65
CA ALA A 135 20.45 -10.37 1.37
C ALA A 135 21.70 -10.89 0.66
N GLY A 136 22.30 -10.06 -0.20
CA GLY A 136 23.56 -10.35 -0.87
C GLY A 136 23.48 -11.26 -2.10
N GLU A 137 22.30 -11.73 -2.49
CA GLU A 137 22.11 -12.46 -3.75
C GLU A 137 22.04 -11.50 -4.96
N ASP A 138 21.32 -10.40 -4.82
CA ASP A 138 21.22 -9.37 -5.86
C ASP A 138 22.35 -8.35 -5.68
N LYS A 139 23.25 -8.30 -6.68
CA LYS A 139 24.36 -7.33 -6.70
C LYS A 139 23.90 -5.89 -6.88
N THR A 140 22.64 -5.69 -7.24
CA THR A 140 22.03 -4.37 -7.45
C THR A 140 21.22 -3.91 -6.25
N ASP A 141 21.07 -4.76 -5.21
CA ASP A 141 20.45 -4.37 -3.95
C ASP A 141 21.22 -3.20 -3.31
N PRO A 142 20.51 -2.24 -2.71
CA PRO A 142 21.17 -1.18 -1.97
C PRO A 142 21.86 -1.73 -0.70
N PRO A 143 22.82 -1.00 -0.14
CA PRO A 143 23.45 -1.38 1.12
C PRO A 143 22.41 -1.59 2.23
N ARG A 144 22.64 -2.59 3.08
CA ARG A 144 21.79 -2.94 4.22
C ARG A 144 22.61 -2.98 5.50
N ALA A 145 22.09 -2.42 6.60
CA ALA A 145 22.69 -2.59 7.92
C ALA A 145 22.50 -4.03 8.42
N ASN A 146 21.32 -4.62 8.17
CA ASN A 146 20.97 -5.97 8.60
C ASN A 146 20.38 -6.79 7.43
N SER A 147 20.51 -8.12 7.54
CA SER A 147 19.80 -9.05 6.65
C SER A 147 18.29 -8.99 6.89
N TYR A 148 17.51 -9.60 5.98
CA TYR A 148 16.09 -9.84 6.24
C TYR A 148 15.91 -10.63 7.54
N ARG A 149 14.89 -10.28 8.30
CA ARG A 149 14.55 -10.97 9.56
C ARG A 149 13.95 -12.36 9.32
N TYR A 150 13.32 -12.52 8.15
CA TYR A 150 12.64 -13.75 7.76
C TYR A 150 13.35 -14.39 6.59
N ASP A 151 13.60 -15.70 6.70
CA ASP A 151 14.25 -16.49 5.65
C ASP A 151 13.47 -16.44 4.34
N PRO A 152 14.16 -16.54 3.19
CA PRO A 152 13.49 -16.52 1.89
C PRO A 152 12.49 -17.68 1.76
N VAL A 153 11.46 -17.44 0.96
CA VAL A 153 10.50 -18.50 0.59
C VAL A 153 11.26 -19.62 -0.12
N PRO A 154 11.12 -20.87 0.31
CA PRO A 154 11.79 -21.99 -0.33
C PRO A 154 11.29 -22.17 -1.77
N ASP A 155 12.22 -22.51 -2.65
CA ASP A 155 11.87 -22.84 -4.03
C ASP A 155 11.05 -24.15 -4.05
N GLU A 156 9.97 -24.17 -4.80
CA GLU A 156 9.31 -25.42 -5.17
C GLU A 156 10.26 -26.28 -6.05
N PRO A 157 10.12 -27.63 -6.08
CA PRO A 157 11.06 -28.50 -6.79
C PRO A 157 11.29 -28.13 -8.27
N ALA A 158 10.24 -27.70 -8.96
CA ALA A 158 10.34 -27.24 -10.34
C ALA A 158 11.17 -25.94 -10.45
N ILE A 159 10.94 -24.98 -9.57
CA ILE A 159 11.65 -23.70 -9.51
C ILE A 159 13.12 -23.93 -9.12
N ALA A 160 13.39 -24.80 -8.15
CA ALA A 160 14.76 -25.20 -7.76
C ALA A 160 15.53 -25.77 -8.96
N SER A 161 14.89 -26.61 -9.77
CA SER A 161 15.49 -27.15 -11.00
C SER A 161 15.79 -26.06 -12.04
N VAL A 162 14.88 -25.12 -12.25
CA VAL A 162 15.10 -23.97 -13.15
C VAL A 162 16.24 -23.11 -12.64
N ARG A 163 16.23 -22.76 -11.35
CA ARG A 163 17.30 -21.97 -10.70
C ARG A 163 18.67 -22.62 -10.88
N MET A 164 18.76 -23.94 -10.72
CA MET A 164 20.02 -24.70 -10.93
C MET A 164 20.51 -24.58 -12.36
N ARG A 165 19.63 -24.74 -13.37
CA ARG A 165 19.98 -24.61 -14.79
C ARG A 165 20.42 -23.20 -15.15
N LEU A 166 19.77 -22.18 -14.62
CA LEU A 166 20.18 -20.79 -14.83
C LEU A 166 21.57 -20.54 -14.27
N LYS A 167 21.90 -21.04 -13.07
CA LYS A 167 23.24 -20.95 -12.49
C LYS A 167 24.29 -21.66 -13.34
N GLN A 168 23.99 -22.83 -13.88
CA GLN A 168 24.88 -23.56 -14.80
C GLN A 168 25.12 -22.78 -16.11
N ALA A 169 24.14 -22.01 -16.57
CA ALA A 169 24.24 -21.13 -17.71
C ALA A 169 24.93 -19.76 -17.42
N GLY A 170 25.46 -19.57 -16.20
CA GLY A 170 26.13 -18.34 -15.81
C GLY A 170 25.20 -17.18 -15.42
N VAL A 171 23.90 -17.44 -15.33
CA VAL A 171 22.91 -16.45 -14.84
C VAL A 171 22.87 -16.51 -13.30
N ASN A 172 22.71 -15.36 -12.66
CA ASN A 172 22.59 -15.28 -11.20
C ASN A 172 21.10 -15.03 -10.80
N PRO A 173 20.30 -16.09 -10.67
CA PRO A 173 18.92 -15.93 -10.20
C PRO A 173 18.89 -15.57 -8.72
N THR A 174 18.09 -14.56 -8.37
CA THR A 174 17.94 -14.08 -7.00
C THR A 174 16.54 -14.41 -6.45
N THR A 175 16.40 -14.37 -5.15
CA THR A 175 15.14 -14.61 -4.47
C THR A 175 14.35 -13.32 -4.41
N LEU A 176 13.06 -13.37 -4.72
CA LEU A 176 12.16 -12.22 -4.56
C LEU A 176 11.92 -11.94 -3.07
N PRO A 177 12.07 -10.69 -2.61
CA PRO A 177 11.61 -10.31 -1.29
C PRO A 177 10.07 -10.27 -1.27
N LEU A 178 9.46 -11.14 -0.46
CA LEU A 178 8.01 -11.33 -0.43
C LEU A 178 7.42 -11.04 0.95
N ALA A 179 6.42 -10.17 0.97
CA ALA A 179 5.63 -9.86 2.17
C ALA A 179 4.53 -10.91 2.35
N ILE A 180 4.83 -11.99 3.06
CA ILE A 180 3.93 -13.12 3.22
C ILE A 180 3.89 -13.68 4.64
N ASP A 181 2.77 -14.33 4.96
CA ASP A 181 2.65 -15.28 6.06
C ASP A 181 3.01 -16.65 5.50
N ILE A 182 4.21 -17.15 5.85
CA ILE A 182 4.75 -18.37 5.25
C ILE A 182 3.90 -19.61 5.55
N GLU A 183 3.27 -19.69 6.71
CA GLU A 183 2.42 -20.83 7.08
C GLU A 183 1.18 -20.86 6.20
N LYS A 184 0.47 -19.74 6.07
CA LYS A 184 -0.68 -19.63 5.17
C LYS A 184 -0.30 -19.79 3.71
N TRP A 185 0.89 -19.31 3.33
CA TRP A 185 1.40 -19.49 1.98
C TRP A 185 1.58 -20.96 1.63
N LEU A 186 2.17 -21.76 2.51
CA LEU A 186 2.43 -23.18 2.28
C LEU A 186 1.16 -24.03 2.34
N ASP A 187 0.17 -23.63 3.13
CA ASP A 187 -1.10 -24.37 3.33
C ASP A 187 -2.19 -23.94 2.32
N ARG A 188 -1.98 -22.91 1.51
CA ARG A 188 -2.98 -22.42 0.58
C ARG A 188 -3.30 -23.43 -0.52
N ALA A 189 -4.57 -23.53 -0.89
CA ALA A 189 -4.98 -24.23 -2.11
C ALA A 189 -4.32 -23.57 -3.35
N PRO A 190 -4.03 -24.33 -4.42
CA PRO A 190 -3.58 -23.76 -5.68
C PRO A 190 -4.56 -22.69 -6.18
N THR A 191 -4.09 -21.46 -6.27
CA THR A 191 -4.88 -20.31 -6.69
C THR A 191 -3.96 -19.27 -7.31
N GLY A 192 -4.50 -18.39 -8.12
CA GLY A 192 -3.76 -17.25 -8.65
C GLY A 192 -3.19 -16.39 -7.53
N TRP A 193 -2.08 -15.72 -7.81
CA TRP A 193 -1.36 -14.94 -6.81
C TRP A 193 -1.33 -13.46 -7.13
N ASP A 194 -0.62 -13.09 -8.18
CA ASP A 194 -0.53 -11.71 -8.61
C ASP A 194 -1.84 -11.26 -9.27
N ALA A 195 -2.25 -10.04 -8.98
CA ALA A 195 -3.54 -9.46 -9.37
C ALA A 195 -4.80 -10.11 -8.72
N PHE A 196 -4.68 -11.23 -8.03
CA PHE A 196 -5.80 -11.79 -7.25
C PHE A 196 -5.95 -11.07 -5.91
N PRO A 197 -7.18 -10.85 -5.43
CA PRO A 197 -7.40 -10.19 -4.15
C PRO A 197 -6.88 -11.04 -2.98
N ASN A 198 -6.34 -10.35 -1.98
CA ASN A 198 -5.95 -11.02 -0.75
C ASN A 198 -7.17 -11.22 0.16
N THR A 199 -7.67 -12.44 0.20
CA THR A 199 -8.77 -12.87 1.08
C THR A 199 -8.30 -13.87 2.15
N GLY A 200 -7.07 -13.69 2.66
CA GLY A 200 -6.50 -14.56 3.70
C GLY A 200 -5.54 -15.62 3.18
N LEU A 201 -5.11 -15.53 1.92
CA LEU A 201 -4.25 -16.52 1.25
C LEU A 201 -2.75 -16.35 1.53
N GLY A 202 -2.39 -15.57 2.53
CA GLY A 202 -1.01 -15.46 2.99
C GLY A 202 -0.25 -14.21 2.53
N LYS A 203 -0.79 -13.33 1.68
CA LYS A 203 -0.17 -12.02 1.44
C LYS A 203 -0.28 -11.13 2.68
N ILE A 204 0.76 -10.38 2.98
CA ILE A 204 0.70 -9.33 4.00
C ILE A 204 0.49 -8.00 3.27
N ASP A 205 -0.76 -7.60 3.13
CA ASP A 205 -1.15 -6.29 2.60
C ASP A 205 -1.36 -5.27 3.72
N ALA A 206 -1.81 -4.06 3.36
CA ALA A 206 -2.03 -2.99 4.33
C ALA A 206 -3.10 -3.33 5.38
N GLU A 207 -4.14 -4.11 5.01
CA GLU A 207 -5.21 -4.51 5.93
C GLU A 207 -4.70 -5.50 6.99
N VAL A 208 -4.08 -6.61 6.55
CA VAL A 208 -3.66 -7.69 7.47
C VAL A 208 -2.31 -7.42 8.14
N GLY A 209 -1.53 -6.49 7.62
CA GLY A 209 -0.26 -6.04 8.19
C GLY A 209 -0.45 -4.85 9.15
N PRO A 210 -0.12 -3.64 8.71
CA PRO A 210 -0.11 -2.46 9.57
C PRO A 210 -1.49 -2.07 10.13
N LEU A 211 -2.55 -2.13 9.34
CA LEU A 211 -3.88 -1.71 9.79
C LEU A 211 -4.40 -2.61 10.90
N ALA A 212 -4.32 -3.93 10.73
CA ALA A 212 -4.75 -4.87 11.76
C ALA A 212 -4.04 -4.62 13.09
N ARG A 213 -2.74 -4.31 13.06
CA ARG A 213 -1.97 -3.96 14.26
C ARG A 213 -2.40 -2.61 14.84
N ALA A 214 -2.60 -1.58 14.00
CA ALA A 214 -3.06 -0.27 14.46
C ALA A 214 -4.41 -0.36 15.17
N LEU A 215 -5.34 -1.14 14.64
CA LEU A 215 -6.69 -1.32 15.20
C LEU A 215 -6.74 -2.12 16.53
N THR A 216 -5.61 -2.70 16.97
CA THR A 216 -5.55 -3.27 18.34
C THR A 216 -5.46 -2.19 19.42
N TYR A 217 -5.12 -0.96 19.06
CA TYR A 217 -5.04 0.16 19.99
C TYR A 217 -6.41 0.84 20.12
N PRO A 218 -6.90 1.08 21.36
CA PRO A 218 -8.24 1.60 21.59
C PRO A 218 -8.46 3.03 21.10
N ASN A 219 -7.40 3.76 20.85
CA ASN A 219 -7.40 5.14 20.32
C ASN A 219 -7.37 5.22 18.81
N VAL A 220 -7.33 4.08 18.08
CA VAL A 220 -7.34 4.02 16.61
C VAL A 220 -8.66 3.43 16.14
N SER A 221 -9.30 4.08 15.19
CA SER A 221 -10.55 3.61 14.59
C SER A 221 -10.55 3.78 13.07
N LEU A 222 -11.33 2.93 12.41
CA LEU A 222 -11.53 2.95 10.96
C LEU A 222 -13.02 3.17 10.67
N ILE A 223 -13.31 4.12 9.80
CA ILE A 223 -14.64 4.32 9.21
C ILE A 223 -14.55 3.94 7.73
N THR A 224 -15.26 2.88 7.37
CA THR A 224 -15.37 2.41 5.98
C THR A 224 -16.55 3.06 5.27
N ASP A 225 -16.60 2.93 3.95
CA ASP A 225 -17.59 3.57 3.08
C ASP A 225 -17.66 5.10 3.31
N ALA A 226 -16.52 5.68 3.63
CA ALA A 226 -16.35 7.08 4.00
C ALA A 226 -15.48 7.81 2.97
N ARG A 227 -16.10 8.27 1.87
CA ARG A 227 -15.40 9.00 0.81
C ARG A 227 -15.23 10.46 1.18
N VAL A 228 -14.01 10.89 1.44
CA VAL A 228 -13.68 12.30 1.69
C VAL A 228 -13.86 13.10 0.39
N LEU A 229 -14.64 14.17 0.48
CA LEU A 229 -14.96 15.05 -0.63
C LEU A 229 -14.02 16.25 -0.69
N ARG A 230 -13.78 16.90 0.45
CA ARG A 230 -12.92 18.07 0.58
C ARG A 230 -12.42 18.26 2.01
N LEU A 231 -11.38 19.03 2.14
CA LEU A 231 -10.85 19.55 3.40
C LEU A 231 -11.29 21.00 3.56
N GLU A 232 -11.72 21.35 4.74
CA GLU A 232 -12.18 22.72 5.05
C GLU A 232 -11.11 23.47 5.82
N THR A 233 -10.86 24.69 5.41
CA THR A 233 -9.93 25.59 6.10
C THR A 233 -10.66 26.48 7.12
N ASP A 234 -9.91 27.12 7.99
CA ASP A 234 -10.39 28.26 8.76
C ASP A 234 -10.60 29.50 7.86
N ILE A 235 -11.08 30.57 8.44
CA ILE A 235 -11.34 31.82 7.70
C ILE A 235 -10.07 32.46 7.10
N SER A 236 -8.90 32.15 7.63
CA SER A 236 -7.63 32.65 7.09
C SER A 236 -7.17 31.83 5.85
N GLY A 237 -7.69 30.62 5.65
CA GLY A 237 -7.22 29.70 4.62
C GLY A 237 -5.90 29.00 4.94
N GLU A 238 -5.31 29.25 6.12
CA GLU A 238 -3.98 28.75 6.48
C GLU A 238 -4.02 27.42 7.23
N LYS A 239 -5.16 27.06 7.82
CA LYS A 239 -5.29 25.86 8.64
C LYS A 239 -6.48 25.02 8.22
N ILE A 240 -6.24 23.73 7.96
CA ILE A 240 -7.32 22.76 7.78
C ILE A 240 -7.94 22.44 9.15
N THR A 241 -9.24 22.55 9.26
CA THR A 241 -9.99 22.39 10.51
C THR A 241 -10.90 21.17 10.51
N SER A 242 -11.32 20.72 9.33
CA SER A 242 -12.19 19.53 9.20
C SER A 242 -12.07 18.88 7.83
N ALA A 243 -12.58 17.66 7.74
CA ALA A 243 -12.80 16.95 6.49
C ALA A 243 -14.29 16.66 6.32
N THR A 244 -14.84 16.97 5.16
CA THR A 244 -16.19 16.60 4.76
C THR A 244 -16.15 15.27 4.00
N TYR A 245 -16.92 14.29 4.43
CA TYR A 245 -17.00 12.98 3.79
C TYR A 245 -18.44 12.52 3.62
N ILE A 246 -18.66 11.64 2.63
CA ILE A 246 -19.95 10.98 2.38
C ILE A 246 -19.89 9.54 2.92
N LYS A 247 -20.94 9.14 3.63
CA LYS A 247 -21.20 7.77 4.07
C LYS A 247 -22.72 7.52 4.01
N ASP A 248 -23.12 6.36 3.48
CA ASP A 248 -24.55 6.00 3.32
C ASP A 248 -25.38 7.09 2.63
N GLY A 249 -24.80 7.78 1.63
CA GLY A 249 -25.44 8.86 0.89
C GLY A 249 -25.63 10.17 1.64
N LYS A 250 -25.08 10.29 2.87
CA LYS A 250 -25.16 11.51 3.69
C LYS A 250 -23.79 12.14 3.87
N GLU A 251 -23.76 13.45 3.96
CA GLU A 251 -22.54 14.18 4.29
C GLU A 251 -22.33 14.26 5.79
N TYR A 252 -21.09 14.05 6.20
CA TYR A 252 -20.60 14.20 7.56
C TYR A 252 -19.36 15.07 7.57
N GLN A 253 -19.06 15.66 8.70
CA GLN A 253 -17.88 16.43 8.92
C GLN A 253 -17.13 15.92 10.16
N ILE A 254 -15.81 15.80 10.07
CA ILE A 254 -14.96 15.41 11.19
C ILE A 254 -13.89 16.47 11.45
N HIS A 255 -13.74 16.88 12.70
CA HIS A 255 -12.77 17.88 13.13
C HIS A 255 -11.56 17.25 13.78
N ALA A 256 -10.35 17.74 13.39
CA ALA A 256 -9.08 17.27 13.94
C ALA A 256 -8.02 18.37 13.96
N ASP A 257 -6.89 18.10 14.61
CA ASP A 257 -5.71 18.98 14.57
C ASP A 257 -4.83 18.72 13.35
N ILE A 258 -4.76 17.45 12.91
CA ILE A 258 -3.88 17.00 11.82
C ILE A 258 -4.70 16.15 10.84
N PHE A 259 -4.49 16.43 9.55
CA PHE A 259 -5.05 15.64 8.45
C PHE A 259 -3.91 15.08 7.61
N ALA A 260 -3.82 13.76 7.54
CA ALA A 260 -2.87 13.05 6.70
C ALA A 260 -3.57 12.52 5.44
N VAL A 261 -3.21 13.06 4.28
CA VAL A 261 -3.78 12.64 3.00
C VAL A 261 -2.97 11.48 2.45
N ALA A 262 -3.53 10.27 2.51
CA ALA A 262 -2.91 9.00 2.12
C ALA A 262 -3.76 8.22 1.09
N ALA A 263 -4.48 8.95 0.22
CA ALA A 263 -5.44 8.39 -0.73
C ALA A 263 -4.81 7.90 -2.07
N GLY A 264 -3.50 7.73 -2.11
CA GLY A 264 -2.75 7.45 -3.35
C GLY A 264 -2.49 8.70 -4.17
N ALA A 265 -1.53 8.65 -5.09
CA ALA A 265 -0.99 9.83 -5.77
C ALA A 265 -2.08 10.70 -6.44
N VAL A 266 -2.92 10.10 -7.27
CA VAL A 266 -3.92 10.85 -8.04
C VAL A 266 -5.07 11.34 -7.18
N GLN A 267 -5.64 10.49 -6.31
CA GLN A 267 -6.77 10.89 -5.47
C GLN A 267 -6.36 11.89 -4.38
N SER A 268 -5.13 11.82 -3.89
CA SER A 268 -4.60 12.84 -2.96
C SER A 268 -4.49 14.20 -3.64
N ALA A 269 -3.92 14.26 -4.85
CA ALA A 269 -3.85 15.50 -5.62
C ALA A 269 -5.27 16.03 -5.96
N ALA A 270 -6.17 15.16 -6.39
CA ALA A 270 -7.55 15.56 -6.69
C ALA A 270 -8.31 16.06 -5.45
N LEU A 271 -8.08 15.47 -4.27
CA LEU A 271 -8.66 15.94 -3.02
C LEU A 271 -8.14 17.34 -2.67
N LEU A 272 -6.84 17.56 -2.74
CA LEU A 272 -6.23 18.86 -2.44
C LEU A 272 -6.72 19.94 -3.40
N LEU A 273 -6.80 19.65 -4.71
CA LEU A 273 -7.33 20.58 -5.71
C LEU A 273 -8.81 20.93 -5.49
N ARG A 274 -9.62 20.00 -5.01
CA ARG A 274 -11.03 20.28 -4.67
C ARG A 274 -11.18 21.06 -3.37
N SER A 275 -10.16 21.11 -2.55
CA SER A 275 -10.15 21.76 -1.24
C SER A 275 -9.51 23.14 -1.25
N ALA A 276 -8.88 23.53 -2.39
CA ALA A 276 -8.19 24.81 -2.57
C ALA A 276 -9.15 25.97 -2.82
#